data_ba038b197bfc8d4260cdd0395252d093
#
_entry.id   ba038b197bfc8d4260cdd0395252d093
#
_cell.length_a   1.000
_cell.length_b   1.000
_cell.length_c   1.000
_cell.angle_alpha   90.00
_cell.angle_beta   90.00
_cell.angle_gamma   90.00
#
_symmetry.space_group_name_H-M   'P 1'
#
loop_
_entity.id
_entity.type
_entity.pdbx_description
1 polymer ?
#
loop_
_entity_poly.entity_id
_entity_poly.type
_entity_poly.pdbx_seq_one_letter_code
_entity_poly.pdbx_strand_id
1 'polypeptide(L)'
;MIVKGFGIQLTRLRHEHIEIVRENRNSKKISQYMEFQNEITPQMQEEWFQSINNKFNNYFLIEFNGAQVGMIYGAEVDWEKKETGNGGIFIWEGKWLETPIPLAAALMLTELSFLLGLERTFVKILRTNLRAIAFNKNIGYEIIPKQENNYNQRYVLRKEKYFEKAQRFRLPYIKQHGPFFNIQIENVKDESEANIISIYSELSEENKNCLALTIT
;
A
#
# COMPACT_ATOMS: atom_id res chain seq x y z
N MET A 1 3.25 -12.23 6.57
CA MET A 1 1.84 -11.75 6.59
C MET A 1 1.25 -11.72 5.19
N ILE A 2 0.07 -12.28 5.06
CA ILE A 2 -0.73 -12.25 3.84
C ILE A 2 -2.07 -11.57 4.18
N VAL A 3 -2.55 -10.69 3.32
CA VAL A 3 -3.86 -10.06 3.46
C VAL A 3 -4.69 -10.35 2.21
N LYS A 4 -5.90 -10.87 2.38
CA LYS A 4 -6.83 -11.21 1.28
C LYS A 4 -8.10 -10.37 1.39
N GLY A 5 -8.52 -9.80 0.28
CA GLY A 5 -9.75 -9.01 0.16
C GLY A 5 -9.90 -8.45 -1.25
N PHE A 6 -11.08 -7.98 -1.58
CA PHE A 6 -11.40 -7.35 -2.87
C PHE A 6 -10.93 -8.13 -4.13
N GLY A 7 -10.85 -9.47 -4.00
CA GLY A 7 -10.46 -10.36 -5.11
C GLY A 7 -8.97 -10.43 -5.40
N ILE A 8 -8.12 -9.88 -4.54
CA ILE A 8 -6.66 -9.92 -4.64
C ILE A 8 -6.02 -10.38 -3.34
N GLN A 9 -4.71 -10.62 -3.38
CA GLN A 9 -3.88 -10.89 -2.21
C GLN A 9 -2.75 -9.86 -2.14
N LEU A 10 -2.46 -9.38 -0.94
CA LEU A 10 -1.27 -8.60 -0.62
C LEU A 10 -0.35 -9.48 0.25
N THR A 11 0.82 -9.82 -0.28
CA THR A 11 1.83 -10.62 0.41
C THR A 11 2.95 -9.72 0.88
N ARG A 12 3.23 -9.71 2.20
CA ARG A 12 4.31 -8.89 2.76
C ARG A 12 5.62 -9.18 2.04
N LEU A 13 6.32 -8.11 1.68
CA LEU A 13 7.63 -8.20 1.05
C LEU A 13 8.61 -8.88 2.01
N ARG A 14 9.31 -9.90 1.50
CA ARG A 14 10.36 -10.64 2.20
C ARG A 14 11.63 -10.62 1.36
N HIS A 15 12.73 -11.07 1.94
CA HIS A 15 14.03 -11.07 1.27
C HIS A 15 14.02 -11.82 -0.09
N GLU A 16 13.32 -12.94 -0.18
CA GLU A 16 13.20 -13.70 -1.43
C GLU A 16 12.52 -12.94 -2.58
N HIS A 17 11.86 -11.83 -2.28
CA HIS A 17 11.12 -11.02 -3.27
C HIS A 17 11.90 -9.80 -3.77
N ILE A 18 13.04 -9.46 -3.16
CA ILE A 18 13.68 -8.16 -3.45
C ILE A 18 14.21 -8.07 -4.87
N GLU A 19 14.62 -9.19 -5.46
CA GLU A 19 15.17 -9.19 -6.82
C GLU A 19 14.09 -8.90 -7.87
N ILE A 20 12.91 -9.50 -7.77
CA ILE A 20 11.81 -9.16 -8.70
C ILE A 20 11.39 -7.70 -8.56
N VAL A 21 11.46 -7.14 -7.36
CA VAL A 21 11.23 -5.70 -7.15
C VAL A 21 12.29 -4.86 -7.84
N ARG A 22 13.57 -5.21 -7.68
CA ARG A 22 14.71 -4.51 -8.29
C ARG A 22 14.62 -4.50 -9.83
N GLU A 23 14.44 -5.68 -10.43
CA GLU A 23 14.31 -5.81 -11.88
C GLU A 23 13.17 -4.96 -12.44
N ASN A 24 12.00 -5.01 -11.83
CA ASN A 24 10.87 -4.21 -12.28
C ASN A 24 11.07 -2.71 -12.05
N ARG A 25 11.70 -2.31 -10.95
CA ARG A 25 12.03 -0.91 -10.65
C ARG A 25 13.03 -0.33 -11.66
N ASN A 26 13.99 -1.12 -12.11
CA ASN A 26 14.96 -0.73 -13.13
C ASN A 26 14.37 -0.64 -14.53
N SER A 27 13.20 -1.24 -14.75
CA SER A 27 12.54 -1.11 -16.05
C SER A 27 12.16 0.33 -16.34
N LYS A 28 12.43 0.82 -17.56
CA LYS A 28 12.08 2.19 -17.98
C LYS A 28 10.60 2.50 -17.83
N LYS A 29 9.74 1.47 -17.94
CA LYS A 29 8.28 1.60 -17.75
C LYS A 29 7.90 2.11 -16.36
N ILE A 30 8.72 1.80 -15.35
CA ILE A 30 8.48 2.19 -13.95
C ILE A 30 9.40 3.33 -13.55
N SER A 31 10.71 3.22 -13.80
CA SER A 31 11.72 4.18 -13.33
C SER A 31 11.45 5.63 -13.77
N GLN A 32 10.87 5.83 -14.96
CA GLN A 32 10.52 7.17 -15.47
C GLN A 32 9.51 7.94 -14.59
N TYR A 33 8.75 7.24 -13.74
CA TYR A 33 7.77 7.83 -12.82
C TYR A 33 8.27 7.93 -11.38
N MET A 34 9.55 7.59 -11.15
CA MET A 34 10.18 7.61 -9.84
C MET A 34 11.10 8.81 -9.72
N GLU A 35 11.29 9.28 -8.48
CA GLU A 35 12.25 10.33 -8.18
C GLU A 35 13.70 9.83 -8.43
N PHE A 36 14.01 8.63 -7.96
CA PHE A 36 15.27 7.96 -8.23
C PHE A 36 15.18 7.14 -9.52
N GLN A 37 15.89 7.55 -10.56
CA GLN A 37 15.84 6.97 -11.91
C GLN A 37 17.13 6.24 -12.32
N ASN A 38 18.19 6.30 -11.49
CA ASN A 38 19.40 5.54 -11.74
C ASN A 38 19.16 4.04 -11.55
N GLU A 39 20.05 3.23 -12.11
CA GLU A 39 20.04 1.79 -11.94
C GLU A 39 20.22 1.42 -10.46
N ILE A 40 19.32 0.56 -9.97
CA ILE A 40 19.40 -0.03 -8.62
C ILE A 40 20.24 -1.29 -8.73
N THR A 41 21.42 -1.30 -8.09
CA THR A 41 22.26 -2.49 -8.03
C THR A 41 21.71 -3.52 -7.02
N PRO A 42 22.11 -4.80 -7.08
CA PRO A 42 21.74 -5.79 -6.07
C PRO A 42 22.11 -5.35 -4.65
N GLN A 43 23.28 -4.74 -4.46
CA GLN A 43 23.70 -4.23 -3.16
C GLN A 43 22.78 -3.10 -2.66
N MET A 44 22.44 -2.12 -3.50
CA MET A 44 21.51 -1.05 -3.13
C MET A 44 20.12 -1.61 -2.77
N GLN A 45 19.68 -2.66 -3.46
CA GLN A 45 18.40 -3.31 -3.17
C GLN A 45 18.42 -4.00 -1.83
N GLU A 46 19.52 -4.66 -1.48
CA GLU A 46 19.73 -5.30 -0.17
C GLU A 46 19.72 -4.26 0.97
N GLU A 47 20.52 -3.20 0.82
CA GLU A 47 20.59 -2.11 1.80
C GLU A 47 19.22 -1.44 2.01
N TRP A 48 18.49 -1.22 0.91
CA TRP A 48 17.11 -0.70 0.96
C TRP A 48 16.20 -1.65 1.74
N PHE A 49 16.21 -2.96 1.44
CA PHE A 49 15.36 -3.92 2.12
C PHE A 49 15.65 -3.96 3.62
N GLN A 50 16.90 -3.98 4.02
CA GLN A 50 17.29 -3.92 5.43
C GLN A 50 16.75 -2.65 6.13
N SER A 51 16.77 -1.51 5.43
CA SER A 51 16.28 -0.25 5.97
C SER A 51 14.76 -0.20 6.17
N ILE A 52 14.00 -0.95 5.35
CA ILE A 52 12.53 -0.93 5.37
C ILE A 52 11.89 -2.13 6.06
N ASN A 53 12.66 -3.17 6.37
CA ASN A 53 12.13 -4.38 6.99
C ASN A 53 11.96 -4.20 8.51
N ASN A 54 10.95 -3.42 8.90
CA ASN A 54 10.62 -3.07 10.28
C ASN A 54 9.12 -2.74 10.42
N LYS A 55 8.66 -2.46 11.65
CA LYS A 55 7.24 -2.17 11.96
C LYS A 55 6.70 -0.84 11.45
N PHE A 56 7.57 0.03 10.93
CA PHE A 56 7.18 1.34 10.39
C PHE A 56 6.98 1.33 8.88
N ASN A 57 7.19 0.19 8.24
CA ASN A 57 7.16 0.08 6.79
C ASN A 57 6.39 -1.17 6.34
N ASN A 58 5.28 -0.95 5.65
CA ASN A 58 4.38 -1.99 5.19
C ASN A 58 4.44 -2.09 3.65
N TYR A 59 5.35 -2.93 3.15
CA TYR A 59 5.51 -3.22 1.73
C TYR A 59 4.89 -4.57 1.38
N PHE A 60 4.09 -4.60 0.32
CA PHE A 60 3.40 -5.81 -0.13
C PHE A 60 3.55 -6.02 -1.62
N LEU A 61 3.76 -7.26 -2.04
CA LEU A 61 3.49 -7.69 -3.40
C LEU A 61 1.98 -7.76 -3.61
N ILE A 62 1.52 -7.35 -4.79
CA ILE A 62 0.14 -7.51 -5.22
C ILE A 62 0.06 -8.79 -6.02
N GLU A 63 -0.79 -9.71 -5.59
CA GLU A 63 -1.00 -10.99 -6.26
C GLU A 63 -2.44 -11.13 -6.77
N PHE A 64 -2.56 -11.61 -7.99
CA PHE A 64 -3.84 -11.89 -8.62
C PHE A 64 -3.74 -13.18 -9.43
N ASN A 65 -4.62 -14.15 -9.12
CA ASN A 65 -4.64 -15.48 -9.75
C ASN A 65 -3.27 -16.18 -9.77
N GLY A 66 -2.53 -16.08 -8.66
CA GLY A 66 -1.21 -16.69 -8.51
C GLY A 66 -0.06 -15.93 -9.19
N ALA A 67 -0.32 -14.81 -9.87
CA ALA A 67 0.70 -13.98 -10.49
C ALA A 67 1.01 -12.75 -9.62
N GLN A 68 2.30 -12.44 -9.44
CA GLN A 68 2.76 -11.19 -8.84
C GLN A 68 2.67 -10.08 -9.90
N VAL A 69 1.78 -9.12 -9.69
CA VAL A 69 1.43 -8.10 -10.69
C VAL A 69 1.97 -6.72 -10.36
N GLY A 70 2.45 -6.51 -9.15
CA GLY A 70 2.95 -5.22 -8.71
C GLY A 70 3.37 -5.21 -7.24
N MET A 71 3.68 -4.02 -6.75
CA MET A 71 3.95 -3.76 -5.33
C MET A 71 3.19 -2.52 -4.87
N ILE A 72 2.71 -2.55 -3.62
CA ILE A 72 2.08 -1.43 -2.94
C ILE A 72 2.67 -1.27 -1.54
N TYR A 73 2.75 -0.03 -1.05
CA TYR A 73 3.30 0.20 0.28
C TYR A 73 2.68 1.41 0.99
N GLY A 74 2.68 1.33 2.32
CA GLY A 74 2.57 2.45 3.24
C GLY A 74 3.79 2.45 4.15
N ALA A 75 4.58 3.52 4.11
CA ALA A 75 5.88 3.62 4.78
C ALA A 75 5.95 4.81 5.72
N GLU A 76 7.01 4.82 6.56
CA GLU A 76 7.21 5.89 7.55
C GLU A 76 5.98 6.02 8.47
N VAL A 77 5.45 4.88 8.95
CA VAL A 77 4.27 4.85 9.81
C VAL A 77 4.61 5.43 11.18
N ASP A 78 3.92 6.48 11.56
CA ASP A 78 3.93 7.05 12.91
C ASP A 78 2.65 6.59 13.62
N TRP A 79 2.75 5.57 14.45
CA TRP A 79 1.62 4.99 15.17
C TRP A 79 1.03 5.93 16.22
N GLU A 80 1.86 6.83 16.80
CA GLU A 80 1.40 7.82 17.78
C GLU A 80 0.59 8.92 17.10
N LYS A 81 1.09 9.43 15.95
CA LYS A 81 0.36 10.42 15.13
C LYS A 81 -0.73 9.80 14.27
N LYS A 82 -0.82 8.46 14.24
CA LYS A 82 -1.78 7.70 13.44
C LYS A 82 -1.72 8.02 11.95
N GLU A 83 -0.52 8.05 11.38
CA GLU A 83 -0.33 8.40 9.96
C GLU A 83 0.80 7.61 9.30
N THR A 84 0.76 7.48 7.96
CA THR A 84 1.94 7.08 7.17
C THR A 84 2.64 8.33 6.67
N GLY A 85 3.97 8.33 6.57
CA GLY A 85 4.73 9.45 6.00
C GLY A 85 4.75 9.42 4.47
N ASN A 86 4.66 8.23 3.89
CA ASN A 86 4.72 8.00 2.45
C ASN A 86 3.95 6.75 2.04
N GLY A 87 3.60 6.65 0.76
CA GLY A 87 2.96 5.47 0.17
C GLY A 87 3.06 5.50 -1.36
N GLY A 88 2.82 4.36 -1.96
CA GLY A 88 2.84 4.25 -3.41
C GLY A 88 2.45 2.87 -3.91
N ILE A 89 2.17 2.82 -5.21
CA ILE A 89 1.83 1.60 -5.94
C ILE A 89 2.54 1.61 -7.29
N PHE A 90 3.10 0.49 -7.69
CA PHE A 90 3.57 0.26 -9.05
C PHE A 90 3.18 -1.13 -9.54
N ILE A 91 2.73 -1.16 -10.78
CA ILE A 91 2.26 -2.35 -11.48
C ILE A 91 3.31 -2.70 -12.52
N TRP A 92 3.75 -3.95 -12.53
CA TRP A 92 4.86 -4.41 -13.38
C TRP A 92 4.57 -4.31 -14.88
N GLU A 93 3.37 -4.70 -15.28
CA GLU A 93 3.00 -4.81 -16.70
C GLU A 93 1.78 -3.95 -17.04
N GLY A 94 1.84 -3.29 -18.20
CA GLY A 94 0.79 -2.39 -18.68
C GLY A 94 -0.59 -3.03 -18.78
N LYS A 95 -0.66 -4.34 -19.08
CA LYS A 95 -1.94 -5.06 -19.17
C LYS A 95 -2.78 -5.02 -17.89
N TRP A 96 -2.12 -4.86 -16.70
CA TRP A 96 -2.80 -4.79 -15.42
C TRP A 96 -3.22 -3.39 -15.01
N LEU A 97 -2.61 -2.34 -15.64
CA LEU A 97 -2.85 -0.95 -15.25
C LEU A 97 -4.29 -0.48 -15.49
N GLU A 98 -4.97 -1.07 -16.49
CA GLU A 98 -6.35 -0.70 -16.87
C GLU A 98 -7.39 -1.69 -16.36
N THR A 99 -6.95 -2.62 -15.50
CA THR A 99 -7.82 -3.56 -14.80
C THR A 99 -8.27 -3.00 -13.45
N PRO A 100 -9.24 -3.62 -12.77
CA PRO A 100 -9.63 -3.27 -11.40
C PRO A 100 -8.53 -3.48 -10.35
N ILE A 101 -7.46 -4.23 -10.64
CA ILE A 101 -6.44 -4.66 -9.67
C ILE A 101 -5.72 -3.50 -8.97
N PRO A 102 -5.21 -2.46 -9.67
CA PRO A 102 -4.55 -1.35 -8.98
C PRO A 102 -5.48 -0.62 -8.01
N LEU A 103 -6.74 -0.47 -8.39
CA LEU A 103 -7.73 0.16 -7.53
C LEU A 103 -8.07 -0.74 -6.33
N ALA A 104 -8.28 -2.04 -6.53
CA ALA A 104 -8.49 -2.99 -5.44
C ALA A 104 -7.36 -2.95 -4.42
N ALA A 105 -6.10 -2.96 -4.89
CA ALA A 105 -4.92 -2.89 -4.02
C ALA A 105 -4.84 -1.59 -3.23
N ALA A 106 -5.09 -0.44 -3.89
CA ALA A 106 -5.08 0.87 -3.22
C ALA A 106 -6.20 0.98 -2.17
N LEU A 107 -7.43 0.57 -2.50
CA LEU A 107 -8.53 0.56 -1.55
C LEU A 107 -8.24 -0.38 -0.37
N MET A 108 -7.76 -1.59 -0.64
CA MET A 108 -7.49 -2.60 0.38
C MET A 108 -6.42 -2.15 1.37
N LEU A 109 -5.25 -1.65 0.91
CA LEU A 109 -4.20 -1.17 1.81
C LEU A 109 -4.65 0.07 2.59
N THR A 110 -5.40 0.98 1.95
CA THR A 110 -5.93 2.17 2.61
C THR A 110 -6.93 1.81 3.71
N GLU A 111 -7.89 0.92 3.43
CA GLU A 111 -8.86 0.48 4.43
C GLU A 111 -8.20 -0.30 5.56
N LEU A 112 -7.27 -1.20 5.23
CA LEU A 112 -6.49 -1.90 6.25
C LEU A 112 -5.77 -0.92 7.19
N SER A 113 -5.14 0.11 6.62
CA SER A 113 -4.46 1.16 7.41
C SER A 113 -5.43 1.86 8.37
N PHE A 114 -6.62 2.24 7.90
CA PHE A 114 -7.62 2.90 8.74
C PHE A 114 -8.27 1.96 9.76
N LEU A 115 -8.46 0.70 9.42
CA LEU A 115 -8.96 -0.32 10.36
C LEU A 115 -7.94 -0.60 11.47
N LEU A 116 -6.64 -0.56 11.15
CA LEU A 116 -5.54 -0.67 12.12
C LEU A 116 -5.30 0.62 12.94
N GLY A 117 -6.17 1.63 12.80
CA GLY A 117 -6.18 2.81 13.66
C GLY A 117 -5.48 4.03 13.09
N LEU A 118 -4.96 4.01 11.86
CA LEU A 118 -4.45 5.22 11.24
C LEU A 118 -5.60 6.17 10.86
N GLU A 119 -5.29 7.46 10.86
CA GLU A 119 -6.23 8.55 10.56
C GLU A 119 -5.91 9.25 9.23
N ARG A 120 -4.63 9.16 8.80
CA ARG A 120 -4.11 9.83 7.61
C ARG A 120 -3.08 8.97 6.90
N THR A 121 -3.10 9.06 5.57
CA THR A 121 -2.04 8.48 4.74
C THR A 121 -1.50 9.52 3.77
N PHE A 122 -0.21 9.46 3.46
CA PHE A 122 0.46 10.38 2.56
C PHE A 122 1.07 9.65 1.38
N VAL A 123 1.11 10.34 0.24
CA VAL A 123 1.84 9.89 -0.96
C VAL A 123 2.63 11.05 -1.54
N LYS A 124 3.76 10.73 -2.19
CA LYS A 124 4.53 11.66 -3.00
C LYS A 124 4.35 11.32 -4.48
N ILE A 125 4.01 12.31 -5.30
CA ILE A 125 3.71 12.10 -6.72
C ILE A 125 4.44 13.17 -7.52
N LEU A 126 5.19 12.76 -8.54
CA LEU A 126 5.80 13.69 -9.47
C LEU A 126 4.74 14.54 -10.16
N ARG A 127 4.93 15.85 -10.22
CA ARG A 127 3.99 16.82 -10.84
C ARG A 127 3.64 16.45 -12.29
N THR A 128 4.55 15.78 -12.98
CA THR A 128 4.36 15.32 -14.36
C THR A 128 3.59 14.01 -14.47
N ASN A 129 3.39 13.27 -13.37
CA ASN A 129 2.65 12.01 -13.36
C ASN A 129 1.15 12.25 -13.22
N LEU A 130 0.52 12.83 -14.26
CA LEU A 130 -0.89 13.20 -14.26
C LEU A 130 -1.82 12.00 -14.00
N ARG A 131 -1.43 10.79 -14.45
CA ARG A 131 -2.20 9.56 -14.20
C ARG A 131 -2.26 9.25 -12.71
N ALA A 132 -1.12 9.24 -12.02
CA ALA A 132 -1.09 9.00 -10.58
C ALA A 132 -1.82 10.08 -9.78
N ILE A 133 -1.70 11.36 -10.20
CA ILE A 133 -2.44 12.47 -9.59
C ILE A 133 -3.96 12.25 -9.71
N ALA A 134 -4.46 11.94 -10.91
CA ALA A 134 -5.88 11.68 -11.14
C ALA A 134 -6.38 10.47 -10.36
N PHE A 135 -5.60 9.37 -10.36
CA PHE A 135 -5.91 8.15 -9.60
C PHE A 135 -6.07 8.45 -8.11
N ASN A 136 -5.11 9.12 -7.49
CA ASN A 136 -5.13 9.41 -6.06
C ASN A 136 -6.24 10.42 -5.70
N LYS A 137 -6.46 11.46 -6.51
CA LYS A 137 -7.57 12.40 -6.30
C LYS A 137 -8.94 11.73 -6.35
N ASN A 138 -9.13 10.73 -7.20
CA ASN A 138 -10.40 9.99 -7.30
C ASN A 138 -10.75 9.23 -6.02
N ILE A 139 -9.77 8.75 -5.27
CA ILE A 139 -10.00 8.07 -3.97
C ILE A 139 -9.95 9.04 -2.77
N GLY A 140 -9.71 10.33 -3.02
CA GLY A 140 -9.86 11.38 -2.01
C GLY A 140 -8.58 12.04 -1.54
N TYR A 141 -7.40 11.75 -2.13
CA TYR A 141 -6.17 12.46 -1.81
C TYR A 141 -6.25 13.92 -2.24
N GLU A 142 -5.78 14.81 -1.39
CA GLU A 142 -5.69 16.24 -1.62
C GLU A 142 -4.24 16.70 -1.52
N ILE A 143 -3.83 17.63 -2.39
CA ILE A 143 -2.49 18.22 -2.33
C ILE A 143 -2.34 19.01 -1.02
N ILE A 144 -1.19 18.86 -0.36
CA ILE A 144 -0.88 19.67 0.82
C ILE A 144 -0.63 21.13 0.37
N PRO A 145 -1.09 22.13 1.11
CA PRO A 145 -0.83 23.53 0.77
C PRO A 145 0.66 23.82 0.55
N LYS A 146 0.97 24.71 -0.38
CA LYS A 146 2.32 25.13 -0.76
C LYS A 146 3.18 24.05 -1.42
N GLN A 147 2.55 23.00 -1.99
CA GLN A 147 3.24 21.96 -2.76
C GLN A 147 3.11 22.16 -4.28
N GLU A 148 2.35 23.13 -4.74
CA GLU A 148 1.95 23.31 -6.14
C GLU A 148 3.16 23.48 -7.07
N ASN A 149 4.24 24.09 -6.58
CA ASN A 149 5.47 24.33 -7.33
C ASN A 149 6.52 23.25 -7.15
N ASN A 150 6.33 22.31 -6.24
CA ASN A 150 7.29 21.23 -6.02
C ASN A 150 7.24 20.24 -7.18
N TYR A 151 8.42 19.73 -7.58
CA TYR A 151 8.50 18.68 -8.59
C TYR A 151 7.90 17.37 -8.07
N ASN A 152 8.21 17.02 -6.83
CA ASN A 152 7.63 15.89 -6.13
C ASN A 152 6.63 16.42 -5.10
N GLN A 153 5.34 16.33 -5.43
CA GLN A 153 4.26 16.91 -4.65
C GLN A 153 3.76 15.92 -3.59
N ARG A 154 3.50 16.41 -2.40
CA ARG A 154 2.94 15.61 -1.30
C ARG A 154 1.43 15.77 -1.24
N TYR A 155 0.73 14.64 -1.14
CA TYR A 155 -0.73 14.57 -0.99
C TYR A 155 -1.08 13.86 0.30
N VAL A 156 -2.23 14.19 0.87
CA VAL A 156 -2.79 13.59 2.08
C VAL A 156 -4.18 13.04 1.81
N LEU A 157 -4.47 11.87 2.36
CA LEU A 157 -5.80 11.29 2.44
C LEU A 157 -6.18 11.16 3.91
N ARG A 158 -7.30 11.75 4.30
CA ARG A 158 -7.90 11.60 5.63
C ARG A 158 -8.97 10.52 5.60
N LYS A 159 -9.12 9.80 6.70
CA LYS A 159 -10.06 8.69 6.84
C LYS A 159 -11.49 9.07 6.41
N GLU A 160 -12.01 10.19 6.91
CA GLU A 160 -13.36 10.66 6.58
C GLU A 160 -13.49 10.98 5.09
N LYS A 161 -12.46 11.62 4.52
CA LYS A 161 -12.44 11.99 3.10
C LYS A 161 -12.40 10.77 2.19
N TYR A 162 -11.69 9.72 2.61
CA TYR A 162 -11.67 8.45 1.91
C TYR A 162 -13.08 7.84 1.85
N PHE A 163 -13.75 7.70 2.98
CA PHE A 163 -15.09 7.11 3.01
C PHE A 163 -16.13 7.94 2.26
N GLU A 164 -15.98 9.27 2.20
CA GLU A 164 -16.81 10.15 1.36
C GLU A 164 -16.57 9.91 -0.13
N LYS A 165 -15.32 9.90 -0.59
CA LYS A 165 -14.97 9.91 -2.02
C LYS A 165 -14.85 8.53 -2.64
N ALA A 166 -14.32 7.57 -1.90
CA ALA A 166 -14.06 6.23 -2.43
C ALA A 166 -15.29 5.32 -2.46
N GLN A 167 -16.41 5.71 -1.83
CA GLN A 167 -17.61 4.87 -1.69
C GLN A 167 -18.08 4.27 -3.03
N ARG A 168 -18.15 5.07 -4.09
CA ARG A 168 -18.57 4.62 -5.42
C ARG A 168 -17.66 3.54 -6.01
N PHE A 169 -16.38 3.52 -5.61
CA PHE A 169 -15.40 2.53 -6.05
C PHE A 169 -15.38 1.30 -5.13
N ARG A 170 -15.63 1.47 -3.82
CA ARG A 170 -15.66 0.40 -2.82
C ARG A 170 -16.84 -0.53 -3.01
N LEU A 171 -18.03 0.02 -3.22
CA LEU A 171 -19.29 -0.75 -3.25
C LEU A 171 -19.26 -1.95 -4.20
N PRO A 172 -18.75 -1.86 -5.44
CA PRO A 172 -18.62 -3.03 -6.31
C PRO A 172 -17.79 -4.16 -5.71
N TYR A 173 -16.64 -3.83 -5.07
CA TYR A 173 -15.79 -4.85 -4.43
C TYR A 173 -16.44 -5.46 -3.21
N ILE A 174 -17.09 -4.64 -2.36
CA ILE A 174 -17.85 -5.13 -1.19
C ILE A 174 -18.98 -6.06 -1.64
N LYS A 175 -19.72 -5.70 -2.68
CA LYS A 175 -20.81 -6.52 -3.22
C LYS A 175 -20.33 -7.87 -3.74
N GLN A 176 -19.14 -7.90 -4.35
CA GLN A 176 -18.59 -9.11 -4.96
C GLN A 176 -17.79 -9.98 -3.98
N HIS A 177 -17.07 -9.39 -3.04
CA HIS A 177 -16.09 -10.08 -2.20
C HIS A 177 -16.36 -9.96 -0.70
N GLY A 178 -17.36 -9.17 -0.29
CA GLY A 178 -17.63 -8.84 1.10
C GLY A 178 -16.77 -7.68 1.62
N PRO A 179 -17.13 -7.15 2.80
CA PRO A 179 -16.43 -6.02 3.44
C PRO A 179 -15.22 -6.44 4.29
N PHE A 180 -14.85 -7.72 4.29
CA PHE A 180 -13.87 -8.28 5.21
C PHE A 180 -12.51 -8.46 4.56
N PHE A 181 -11.45 -8.29 5.38
CA PHE A 181 -10.08 -8.66 5.04
C PHE A 181 -9.63 -9.82 5.92
N ASN A 182 -9.00 -10.82 5.31
CA ASN A 182 -8.39 -11.93 6.03
C ASN A 182 -6.89 -11.67 6.14
N ILE A 183 -6.40 -11.52 7.36
CA ILE A 183 -4.98 -11.37 7.66
C ILE A 183 -4.45 -12.71 8.16
N GLN A 184 -3.45 -13.24 7.47
CA GLN A 184 -2.75 -14.46 7.87
C GLN A 184 -1.31 -14.08 8.25
N ILE A 185 -0.91 -14.42 9.48
CA ILE A 185 0.43 -14.21 10.01
C ILE A 185 1.13 -15.55 10.13
N GLU A 186 2.31 -15.68 9.51
CA GLU A 186 3.09 -16.91 9.45
C GLU A 186 4.36 -16.85 10.32
N ASN A 187 4.81 -15.64 10.67
CA ASN A 187 6.05 -15.46 11.44
C ASN A 187 5.88 -14.43 12.56
N VAL A 188 5.38 -14.89 13.69
CA VAL A 188 5.17 -14.04 14.89
C VAL A 188 6.46 -13.41 15.46
N LYS A 189 7.64 -13.86 15.02
CA LYS A 189 8.93 -13.28 15.40
C LYS A 189 9.34 -12.11 14.51
N ASP A 190 8.70 -11.93 13.36
CA ASP A 190 8.90 -10.74 12.54
C ASP A 190 8.34 -9.51 13.27
N GLU A 191 9.15 -8.46 13.41
CA GLU A 191 8.78 -7.26 14.18
C GLU A 191 7.49 -6.61 13.66
N SER A 192 7.28 -6.60 12.36
CA SER A 192 6.08 -6.00 11.76
C SER A 192 4.86 -6.86 11.98
N GLU A 193 5.00 -8.19 11.85
CA GLU A 193 3.89 -9.12 12.08
C GLU A 193 3.49 -9.13 13.56
N ALA A 194 4.47 -9.12 14.48
CA ALA A 194 4.22 -8.98 15.92
C ALA A 194 3.52 -7.65 16.26
N ASN A 195 3.92 -6.55 15.62
CA ASN A 195 3.28 -5.25 15.81
C ASN A 195 1.82 -5.25 15.35
N ILE A 196 1.51 -5.87 14.22
CA ILE A 196 0.11 -6.00 13.74
C ILE A 196 -0.74 -6.83 14.70
N ILE A 197 -0.20 -7.91 15.28
CA ILE A 197 -0.90 -8.69 16.30
C ILE A 197 -1.22 -7.82 17.52
N SER A 198 -0.23 -7.04 17.99
CA SER A 198 -0.42 -6.14 19.14
C SER A 198 -1.52 -5.10 18.85
N ILE A 199 -1.45 -4.42 17.71
CA ILE A 199 -2.46 -3.45 17.29
C ILE A 199 -3.84 -4.11 17.21
N TYR A 200 -3.93 -5.28 16.56
CA TYR A 200 -5.20 -6.00 16.42
C TYR A 200 -5.84 -6.33 17.76
N SER A 201 -5.04 -6.67 18.79
CA SER A 201 -5.56 -6.98 20.13
C SER A 201 -6.28 -5.79 20.76
N GLU A 202 -5.86 -4.57 20.44
CA GLU A 202 -6.38 -3.31 21.01
C GLU A 202 -7.51 -2.68 20.15
N LEU A 203 -7.83 -3.24 18.96
CA LEU A 203 -8.87 -2.71 18.10
C LEU A 203 -10.26 -2.82 18.75
N SER A 204 -11.13 -1.88 18.38
CA SER A 204 -12.56 -1.97 18.68
C SER A 204 -13.19 -3.21 18.03
N GLU A 205 -14.26 -3.72 18.62
CA GLU A 205 -15.01 -4.85 18.06
C GLU A 205 -15.55 -4.53 16.66
N GLU A 206 -15.92 -3.28 16.38
CA GLU A 206 -16.35 -2.83 15.05
C GLU A 206 -15.24 -3.06 14.00
N ASN A 207 -13.99 -2.67 14.30
CA ASN A 207 -12.86 -2.88 13.40
C ASN A 207 -12.49 -4.37 13.29
N LYS A 208 -12.52 -5.12 14.39
CA LYS A 208 -12.28 -6.58 14.38
C LYS A 208 -13.30 -7.32 13.53
N ASN A 209 -14.55 -6.86 13.50
CA ASN A 209 -15.59 -7.43 12.64
C ASN A 209 -15.31 -7.26 11.14
N CYS A 210 -14.40 -6.35 10.76
CA CYS A 210 -13.95 -6.18 9.38
C CYS A 210 -12.62 -6.90 9.08
N LEU A 211 -11.95 -7.46 10.10
CA LEU A 211 -10.63 -8.07 10.00
C LEU A 211 -10.65 -9.47 10.62
N ALA A 212 -10.45 -10.51 9.82
CA ALA A 212 -10.26 -11.86 10.34
C ALA A 212 -8.75 -12.14 10.46
N LEU A 213 -8.23 -12.24 11.68
CA LEU A 213 -6.83 -12.57 11.94
C LEU A 213 -6.64 -14.07 12.20
N THR A 214 -5.75 -14.70 11.45
CA THR A 214 -5.29 -16.08 11.66
C THR A 214 -3.79 -16.09 11.86
N ILE A 215 -3.31 -16.79 12.88
CA ILE A 215 -1.88 -17.02 13.15
C ILE A 215 -1.62 -18.50 12.89
N THR A 216 -0.66 -18.81 12.00
CA THR A 216 -0.33 -20.18 11.56
C THR A 216 1.11 -20.54 11.92
#